data_07b31a13937b64be27522310f70bc45a
#
_entry.id   07b31a13937b64be27522310f70bc45a
#
_cell.length_a   1.000
_cell.length_b   1.000
_cell.length_c   1.000
_cell.angle_alpha   90.00
_cell.angle_beta   90.00
_cell.angle_gamma   90.00
#
_symmetry.space_group_name_H-M   'P 1'
#
loop_
_entity.id
_entity.type
_entity.pdbx_description
1 polymer ?
#
loop_
_entity_poly.entity_id
_entity_poly.type
_entity_poly.pdbx_seq_one_letter_code
_entity_poly.pdbx_strand_id
1 'polypeptide(L)'
;MKDRNKAGWLGLIALVGLFAPFLNAANALETKTLIEPTVKVAEAPQGLFLVSTAKKLEKYENAHSLSDGQLVDLLKAIGFSGKALRSACAVAKAESNGRPHAFNGNAKTGDSSYGVFQINMIEELGSDRRKKFELDSNAELFNPVTNAQIAHFMTKGGKDWSSWSSVNGARYQEWYNKYPCK
;
A
#
# COMPACT_ATOMS: atom_id res chain seq x y z
N MET A 1 6.51 16.85 54.26
CA MET A 1 7.08 18.21 54.38
C MET A 1 7.07 18.87 53.03
N LYS A 2 6.38 20.00 53.03
CA LYS A 2 6.30 21.19 52.16
C LYS A 2 5.78 20.95 50.74
N ASP A 3 4.55 21.25 50.48
CA ASP A 3 3.74 22.50 50.41
C ASP A 3 4.18 23.54 49.37
N ARG A 4 3.16 23.90 48.57
CA ARG A 4 2.82 25.21 47.97
C ARG A 4 3.46 25.49 46.58
N ASN A 5 2.72 26.01 45.59
CA ASN A 5 1.77 27.11 45.65
C ASN A 5 0.82 27.16 44.42
N LYS A 6 -0.39 27.66 44.72
CA LYS A 6 -1.46 28.14 43.86
C LYS A 6 -1.18 29.56 43.37
N ALA A 7 -1.68 29.90 42.20
CA ALA A 7 -2.29 31.19 41.80
C ALA A 7 -2.75 31.03 40.34
N GLY A 8 -3.94 31.18 39.90
CA GLY A 8 -5.06 32.04 40.24
C GLY A 8 -5.00 33.38 39.54
N TRP A 9 -5.61 33.50 38.33
CA TRP A 9 -6.08 34.81 37.89
C TRP A 9 -7.31 34.66 36.98
N LEU A 10 -8.39 35.21 37.50
CA LEU A 10 -9.64 35.57 36.81
C LEU A 10 -9.48 36.96 36.18
N GLY A 11 -10.08 37.19 35.07
CA GLY A 11 -10.22 38.51 34.44
C GLY A 11 -11.32 38.54 33.40
N LEU A 12 -12.53 38.86 33.89
CA LEU A 12 -13.74 39.14 33.12
C LEU A 12 -13.70 40.57 32.65
N ILE A 13 -14.00 40.89 31.40
CA ILE A 13 -14.66 42.15 31.01
C ILE A 13 -15.51 41.93 29.73
N ALA A 14 -16.80 42.13 29.90
CA ALA A 14 -17.77 42.26 28.84
C ALA A 14 -17.80 43.71 28.34
N LEU A 15 -18.01 43.90 27.07
CA LEU A 15 -18.51 45.16 26.53
C LEU A 15 -19.42 44.93 25.31
N VAL A 16 -20.67 45.24 25.55
CA VAL A 16 -21.80 45.30 24.63
C VAL A 16 -21.65 46.56 23.77
N GLY A 17 -21.88 46.47 22.48
CA GLY A 17 -22.01 47.61 21.58
C GLY A 17 -22.94 47.29 20.43
N LEU A 18 -24.22 47.62 20.62
CA LEU A 18 -25.26 47.65 19.57
C LEU A 18 -25.02 48.82 18.61
N PHE A 19 -25.07 48.57 17.31
CA PHE A 19 -25.57 49.56 16.33
C PHE A 19 -26.03 48.84 15.04
N ALA A 20 -27.31 48.94 14.75
CA ALA A 20 -27.92 48.70 13.45
C ALA A 20 -28.33 50.08 12.88
N PRO A 21 -28.97 50.20 11.72
CA PRO A 21 -28.62 49.75 10.37
C PRO A 21 -28.53 50.95 9.39
N PHE A 22 -27.87 50.81 8.27
CA PHE A 22 -28.10 51.69 7.12
C PHE A 22 -28.36 50.86 5.86
N LEU A 23 -29.60 50.89 5.44
CA LEU A 23 -30.01 50.62 4.06
C LEU A 23 -29.40 51.69 3.15
N ASN A 24 -28.76 51.29 2.06
CA ASN A 24 -28.78 52.06 0.85
C ASN A 24 -28.74 51.15 -0.38
N ALA A 25 -29.73 51.36 -1.20
CA ALA A 25 -30.02 50.68 -2.44
C ALA A 25 -29.09 51.13 -3.58
N ALA A 26 -29.07 50.31 -4.58
CA ALA A 26 -28.71 50.56 -5.98
C ALA A 26 -27.23 50.76 -6.31
N ASN A 27 -26.65 49.69 -6.92
CA ASN A 27 -26.18 49.80 -8.31
C ASN A 27 -25.91 48.40 -8.83
N ALA A 28 -26.75 47.96 -9.73
CA ALA A 28 -26.50 46.77 -10.56
C ALA A 28 -25.37 47.12 -11.54
N LEU A 29 -24.19 46.66 -11.23
CA LEU A 29 -23.14 46.50 -12.24
C LEU A 29 -23.18 45.04 -12.68
N GLU A 30 -23.67 44.83 -13.89
CA GLU A 30 -23.48 43.59 -14.64
C GLU A 30 -21.99 43.33 -14.79
N THR A 31 -21.44 42.49 -13.93
CA THR A 31 -20.16 41.88 -14.19
C THR A 31 -20.37 40.78 -15.20
N LYS A 32 -20.09 41.10 -16.45
CA LYS A 32 -19.96 40.19 -17.57
C LYS A 32 -18.88 39.16 -17.19
N THR A 33 -19.32 38.01 -16.70
CA THR A 33 -18.43 36.89 -16.40
C THR A 33 -17.80 36.44 -17.71
N LEU A 34 -16.57 36.81 -17.90
CA LEU A 34 -15.71 36.21 -18.93
C LEU A 34 -15.61 34.72 -18.59
N ILE A 35 -16.36 33.91 -19.31
CA ILE A 35 -16.22 32.48 -19.33
C ILE A 35 -14.88 32.20 -20.06
N GLU A 36 -13.83 32.08 -19.28
CA GLU A 36 -12.61 31.46 -19.81
C GLU A 36 -12.99 30.06 -20.30
N PRO A 37 -12.59 29.69 -21.52
CA PRO A 37 -12.76 28.32 -21.97
C PRO A 37 -11.88 27.45 -21.08
N THR A 38 -12.46 26.82 -20.07
CA THR A 38 -11.82 25.68 -19.38
C THR A 38 -11.57 24.62 -20.45
N VAL A 39 -10.34 24.60 -20.95
CA VAL A 39 -9.83 23.44 -21.68
C VAL A 39 -9.99 22.27 -20.73
N LYS A 40 -11.04 21.48 -20.94
CA LYS A 40 -11.14 20.14 -20.35
C LYS A 40 -9.95 19.38 -20.89
N VAL A 41 -8.84 19.39 -20.13
CA VAL A 41 -7.82 18.35 -20.30
C VAL A 41 -8.59 17.06 -20.10
N ALA A 42 -8.77 16.33 -21.16
CA ALA A 42 -9.36 15.00 -21.12
C ALA A 42 -8.50 14.20 -20.13
N GLU A 43 -9.02 13.99 -18.91
CA GLU A 43 -8.44 13.00 -17.99
C GLU A 43 -8.40 11.70 -18.76
N ALA A 44 -7.18 11.28 -19.12
CA ALA A 44 -6.95 9.97 -19.70
C ALA A 44 -7.62 8.94 -18.78
N PRO A 45 -8.22 7.89 -19.31
CA PRO A 45 -9.13 7.01 -18.60
C PRO A 45 -8.40 6.16 -17.56
N GLN A 46 -8.01 6.77 -16.46
CA GLN A 46 -7.41 6.07 -15.31
C GLN A 46 -8.37 5.00 -14.80
N GLY A 47 -9.67 5.25 -14.81
CA GLY A 47 -10.69 4.29 -14.44
C GLY A 47 -10.69 3.01 -15.30
N LEU A 48 -10.49 3.13 -16.61
CA LEU A 48 -10.48 1.98 -17.51
C LEU A 48 -9.23 1.11 -17.32
N PHE A 49 -8.08 1.74 -17.01
CA PHE A 49 -6.84 1.02 -16.70
C PHE A 49 -6.95 0.27 -15.36
N LEU A 50 -7.52 0.90 -14.33
CA LEU A 50 -7.74 0.28 -13.03
C LEU A 50 -8.71 -0.91 -13.11
N VAL A 51 -9.82 -0.78 -13.84
CA VAL A 51 -10.79 -1.87 -14.04
C VAL A 51 -10.16 -3.02 -14.81
N SER A 52 -9.39 -2.75 -15.86
CA SER A 52 -8.68 -3.78 -16.62
C SER A 52 -7.65 -4.53 -15.78
N THR A 53 -6.96 -3.84 -14.88
CA THR A 53 -5.97 -4.44 -13.98
C THR A 53 -6.66 -5.26 -12.90
N ALA A 54 -7.73 -4.76 -12.28
CA ALA A 54 -8.52 -5.49 -11.29
C ALA A 54 -9.03 -6.82 -11.87
N LYS A 55 -9.64 -6.80 -13.06
CA LYS A 55 -10.11 -8.02 -13.75
C LYS A 55 -8.98 -9.02 -14.05
N LYS A 56 -7.76 -8.54 -14.34
CA LYS A 56 -6.60 -9.42 -14.55
C LYS A 56 -6.14 -10.09 -13.26
N LEU A 57 -6.33 -9.46 -12.11
CA LEU A 57 -5.92 -9.95 -10.80
C LEU A 57 -6.94 -10.91 -10.17
N GLU A 58 -8.23 -10.68 -10.44
CA GLU A 58 -9.35 -11.47 -9.88
C GLU A 58 -9.14 -12.99 -10.01
N LYS A 59 -8.64 -13.46 -11.15
CA LYS A 59 -8.36 -14.88 -11.39
C LYS A 59 -7.30 -15.50 -10.47
N TYR A 60 -6.53 -14.67 -9.75
CA TYR A 60 -5.48 -15.12 -8.83
C TYR A 60 -5.88 -15.03 -7.36
N GLU A 61 -6.92 -14.26 -7.00
CA GLU A 61 -7.27 -13.95 -5.60
C GLU A 61 -7.46 -15.20 -4.73
N ASN A 62 -7.98 -16.28 -5.31
CA ASN A 62 -8.21 -17.54 -4.60
C ASN A 62 -7.34 -18.69 -5.14
N ALA A 63 -6.22 -18.38 -5.78
CA ALA A 63 -5.36 -19.39 -6.35
C ALA A 63 -4.61 -20.16 -5.26
N HIS A 64 -4.84 -21.45 -5.15
CA HIS A 64 -4.10 -22.37 -4.26
C HIS A 64 -2.69 -22.67 -4.76
N SER A 65 -2.47 -22.57 -6.05
CA SER A 65 -1.18 -22.77 -6.69
C SER A 65 -1.01 -21.83 -7.87
N LEU A 66 0.22 -21.49 -8.19
CA LEU A 66 0.60 -20.71 -9.36
C LEU A 66 1.64 -21.49 -10.16
N SER A 67 1.42 -21.66 -11.45
CA SER A 67 2.50 -22.04 -12.37
C SER A 67 3.51 -20.89 -12.48
N ASP A 68 4.71 -21.16 -12.98
CA ASP A 68 5.72 -20.12 -13.18
C ASP A 68 5.25 -19.00 -14.12
N GLY A 69 4.51 -19.35 -15.16
CA GLY A 69 3.88 -18.37 -16.06
C GLY A 69 2.85 -17.51 -15.35
N GLN A 70 1.97 -18.10 -14.54
CA GLN A 70 0.97 -17.38 -13.75
C GLN A 70 1.61 -16.46 -12.71
N LEU A 71 2.70 -16.88 -12.06
CA LEU A 71 3.46 -16.03 -11.15
C LEU A 71 4.01 -14.80 -11.88
N VAL A 72 4.62 -14.98 -13.05
CA VAL A 72 5.13 -13.86 -13.86
C VAL A 72 4.01 -12.92 -14.27
N ASP A 73 2.86 -13.44 -14.71
CA ASP A 73 1.73 -12.62 -15.14
C ASP A 73 1.10 -11.85 -13.96
N LEU A 74 0.98 -12.48 -12.80
CA LEU A 74 0.57 -11.82 -11.57
C LEU A 74 1.51 -10.66 -11.23
N LEU A 75 2.82 -10.90 -11.18
CA LEU A 75 3.81 -9.88 -10.83
C LEU A 75 3.80 -8.71 -11.81
N LYS A 76 3.64 -8.97 -13.11
CA LYS A 76 3.45 -7.91 -14.12
C LYS A 76 2.18 -7.11 -13.89
N ALA A 77 1.07 -7.79 -13.59
CA ALA A 77 -0.21 -7.13 -13.34
C ALA A 77 -0.17 -6.24 -12.08
N ILE A 78 0.62 -6.62 -11.06
CA ILE A 78 0.89 -5.81 -9.86
C ILE A 78 1.73 -4.56 -10.17
N GLY A 79 2.56 -4.60 -11.23
CA GLY A 79 3.38 -3.45 -11.64
C GLY A 79 4.89 -3.69 -11.62
N PHE A 80 5.35 -4.89 -11.29
CA PHE A 80 6.77 -5.22 -11.45
C PHE A 80 7.17 -5.29 -12.92
N SER A 81 8.31 -4.71 -13.28
CA SER A 81 8.80 -4.69 -14.66
C SER A 81 10.34 -4.77 -14.71
N GLY A 82 10.89 -5.14 -15.85
CA GLY A 82 12.34 -5.16 -16.07
C GLY A 82 13.12 -5.91 -14.99
N LYS A 83 14.15 -5.28 -14.43
CA LYS A 83 14.97 -5.85 -13.35
C LYS A 83 14.16 -6.13 -12.07
N ALA A 84 13.19 -5.28 -11.75
CA ALA A 84 12.34 -5.45 -10.59
C ALA A 84 11.47 -6.71 -10.70
N LEU A 85 10.93 -7.01 -11.88
CA LEU A 85 10.19 -8.24 -12.14
C LEU A 85 11.08 -9.48 -11.99
N ARG A 86 12.30 -9.40 -12.51
CA ARG A 86 13.29 -10.48 -12.37
C ARG A 86 13.61 -10.77 -10.90
N SER A 87 13.84 -9.71 -10.10
CA SER A 87 14.10 -9.85 -8.67
C SER A 87 12.87 -10.38 -7.92
N ALA A 88 11.67 -9.86 -8.20
CA ALA A 88 10.44 -10.33 -7.57
C ALA A 88 10.20 -11.82 -7.84
N CYS A 89 10.42 -12.26 -9.06
CA CYS A 89 10.37 -13.66 -9.45
C CYS A 89 11.35 -14.50 -8.61
N ALA A 90 12.61 -14.09 -8.56
CA ALA A 90 13.66 -14.81 -7.85
C ALA A 90 13.38 -14.87 -6.35
N VAL A 91 12.90 -13.78 -5.73
CA VAL A 91 12.51 -13.76 -4.31
C VAL A 91 11.34 -14.70 -4.06
N ALA A 92 10.25 -14.60 -4.83
CA ALA A 92 9.08 -15.47 -4.68
C ALA A 92 9.45 -16.97 -4.77
N LYS A 93 10.34 -17.31 -5.71
CA LYS A 93 10.84 -18.69 -5.88
C LYS A 93 11.79 -19.11 -4.73
N ALA A 94 12.63 -18.20 -4.25
CA ALA A 94 13.54 -18.48 -3.15
C ALA A 94 12.78 -18.65 -1.82
N GLU A 95 11.78 -17.82 -1.55
CA GLU A 95 11.02 -17.81 -0.31
C GLU A 95 10.02 -18.97 -0.21
N SER A 96 9.21 -19.17 -1.23
CA SER A 96 8.08 -20.11 -1.16
C SER A 96 7.99 -21.10 -2.33
N ASN A 97 8.91 -21.02 -3.30
CA ASN A 97 8.75 -21.62 -4.62
C ASN A 97 7.51 -21.11 -5.37
N GLY A 98 7.07 -19.88 -5.10
CA GLY A 98 5.89 -19.26 -5.69
C GLY A 98 4.56 -19.79 -5.15
N ARG A 99 4.53 -20.45 -3.99
CA ARG A 99 3.33 -21.05 -3.41
C ARG A 99 2.51 -20.04 -2.62
N PRO A 100 1.22 -19.79 -2.98
CA PRO A 100 0.37 -18.88 -2.25
C PRO A 100 0.12 -19.26 -0.79
N HIS A 101 -0.05 -20.56 -0.51
CA HIS A 101 -0.32 -21.07 0.83
C HIS A 101 0.93 -21.54 1.60
N ALA A 102 2.10 -21.01 1.24
CA ALA A 102 3.31 -21.29 2.03
C ALA A 102 3.22 -20.59 3.39
N PHE A 103 3.51 -21.33 4.44
CA PHE A 103 3.58 -20.84 5.81
C PHE A 103 4.84 -21.35 6.48
N ASN A 104 5.57 -20.44 7.12
CA ASN A 104 6.70 -20.77 8.00
C ASN A 104 6.36 -20.23 9.39
N GLY A 105 6.04 -21.14 10.32
CA GLY A 105 5.68 -20.85 11.71
C GLY A 105 6.71 -21.44 12.66
N ASN A 106 7.98 -21.08 12.52
CA ASN A 106 9.02 -21.60 13.40
C ASN A 106 9.03 -20.90 14.77
N ALA A 107 8.41 -21.52 15.75
CA ALA A 107 8.32 -20.99 17.11
C ALA A 107 9.70 -20.78 17.78
N LYS A 108 10.75 -21.49 17.36
CA LYS A 108 12.09 -21.34 17.93
C LYS A 108 12.79 -20.06 17.46
N THR A 109 12.53 -19.64 16.24
CA THR A 109 13.06 -18.42 15.65
C THR A 109 12.06 -17.27 15.73
N GLY A 110 10.84 -17.52 16.24
CA GLY A 110 9.74 -16.56 16.25
C GLY A 110 9.23 -16.23 14.86
N ASP A 111 9.51 -17.05 13.84
CA ASP A 111 9.11 -16.78 12.48
C ASP A 111 7.62 -17.06 12.27
N SER A 112 6.93 -16.15 11.58
CA SER A 112 5.51 -16.25 11.22
C SER A 112 5.31 -15.62 9.85
N SER A 113 5.72 -16.35 8.81
CA SER A 113 5.83 -15.84 7.43
C SER A 113 4.81 -16.49 6.51
N TYR A 114 4.14 -15.67 5.67
CA TYR A 114 2.97 -16.07 4.91
C TYR A 114 3.13 -15.81 3.41
N GLY A 115 2.63 -16.75 2.62
CA GLY A 115 2.35 -16.60 1.20
C GLY A 115 3.57 -16.58 0.29
N VAL A 116 3.36 -16.10 -0.93
CA VAL A 116 4.34 -16.12 -2.03
C VAL A 116 5.68 -15.50 -1.65
N PHE A 117 5.64 -14.34 -0.99
CA PHE A 117 6.82 -13.58 -0.59
C PHE A 117 7.25 -13.81 0.86
N GLN A 118 6.63 -14.75 1.58
CA GLN A 118 6.90 -15.02 2.98
C GLN A 118 6.96 -13.74 3.82
N ILE A 119 5.86 -12.98 3.78
CA ILE A 119 5.74 -11.75 4.57
C ILE A 119 5.67 -12.13 6.04
N ASN A 120 6.67 -11.69 6.82
CA ASN A 120 6.75 -12.00 8.25
C ASN A 120 5.75 -11.18 9.05
N MET A 121 4.99 -11.85 9.92
CA MET A 121 3.91 -11.29 10.74
C MET A 121 4.12 -11.58 12.23
N ILE A 122 5.39 -11.62 12.65
CA ILE A 122 5.75 -11.88 14.05
C ILE A 122 5.34 -10.70 14.95
N GLU A 123 4.73 -11.00 16.10
CA GLU A 123 4.49 -10.08 17.23
C GLU A 123 3.99 -8.68 16.81
N GLU A 124 4.66 -7.63 17.29
CA GLU A 124 4.33 -6.23 17.01
C GLU A 124 4.47 -5.89 15.52
N LEU A 125 5.49 -6.44 14.85
CA LEU A 125 5.68 -6.26 13.41
C LEU A 125 4.46 -6.72 12.62
N GLY A 126 3.85 -7.84 13.01
CA GLY A 126 2.63 -8.35 12.40
C GLY A 126 1.42 -7.44 12.68
N SER A 127 1.31 -6.95 13.90
CA SER A 127 0.27 -5.99 14.29
C SER A 127 0.35 -4.70 13.47
N ASP A 128 1.54 -4.13 13.35
CA ASP A 128 1.79 -2.92 12.58
C ASP A 128 1.50 -3.12 11.08
N ARG A 129 1.88 -4.27 10.55
CA ARG A 129 1.59 -4.61 9.15
C ARG A 129 0.11 -4.79 8.89
N ARG A 130 -0.64 -5.49 9.77
CA ARG A 130 -2.10 -5.59 9.64
C ARG A 130 -2.75 -4.22 9.61
N LYS A 131 -2.41 -3.36 10.57
CA LYS A 131 -2.93 -1.99 10.62
C LYS A 131 -2.57 -1.18 9.37
N LYS A 132 -1.32 -1.27 8.92
CA LYS A 132 -0.82 -0.51 7.76
C LYS A 132 -1.46 -0.92 6.45
N PHE A 133 -1.72 -2.21 6.27
CA PHE A 133 -2.24 -2.78 5.02
C PHE A 133 -3.72 -3.14 5.12
N GLU A 134 -4.38 -2.71 6.20
CA GLU A 134 -5.82 -2.91 6.44
C GLU A 134 -6.24 -4.39 6.34
N LEU A 135 -5.42 -5.29 6.93
CA LEU A 135 -5.68 -6.72 6.96
C LEU A 135 -6.47 -7.09 8.22
N ASP A 136 -7.59 -7.75 8.07
CA ASP A 136 -8.39 -8.30 9.18
C ASP A 136 -7.65 -9.46 9.86
N SER A 137 -6.90 -10.23 9.08
CA SER A 137 -6.11 -11.36 9.58
C SER A 137 -4.84 -11.62 8.78
N ASN A 138 -3.90 -12.38 9.37
CA ASN A 138 -2.71 -12.84 8.65
C ASN A 138 -3.06 -13.80 7.50
N ALA A 139 -4.24 -14.45 7.54
CA ALA A 139 -4.67 -15.40 6.52
C ALA A 139 -4.86 -14.76 5.14
N GLU A 140 -5.13 -13.44 5.11
CA GLU A 140 -5.26 -12.70 3.84
C GLU A 140 -3.95 -12.68 3.03
N LEU A 141 -2.82 -12.89 3.68
CA LEU A 141 -1.53 -13.03 3.00
C LEU A 141 -1.39 -14.34 2.22
N PHE A 142 -2.32 -15.28 2.35
CA PHE A 142 -2.41 -16.44 1.47
C PHE A 142 -3.05 -16.11 0.12
N ASN A 143 -3.77 -14.98 0.01
CA ASN A 143 -4.18 -14.44 -1.27
C ASN A 143 -2.92 -13.92 -2.02
N PRO A 144 -2.53 -14.52 -3.16
CA PRO A 144 -1.29 -14.14 -3.83
C PRO A 144 -1.32 -12.72 -4.39
N VAL A 145 -2.50 -12.15 -4.65
CA VAL A 145 -2.64 -10.75 -5.10
C VAL A 145 -2.27 -9.82 -3.95
N THR A 146 -2.93 -9.97 -2.78
CA THR A 146 -2.65 -9.19 -1.58
C THR A 146 -1.16 -9.30 -1.19
N ASN A 147 -0.63 -10.52 -1.19
CA ASN A 147 0.77 -10.79 -0.84
C ASN A 147 1.76 -10.07 -1.78
N ALA A 148 1.53 -10.15 -3.09
CA ALA A 148 2.37 -9.51 -4.09
C ALA A 148 2.23 -7.97 -4.08
N GLN A 149 1.04 -7.43 -3.82
CA GLN A 149 0.82 -5.98 -3.66
C GLN A 149 1.58 -5.42 -2.47
N ILE A 150 1.54 -6.11 -1.33
CA ILE A 150 2.28 -5.72 -0.14
C ILE A 150 3.80 -5.80 -0.41
N ALA A 151 4.28 -6.84 -1.05
CA ALA A 151 5.69 -6.97 -1.44
C ALA A 151 6.11 -5.84 -2.39
N HIS A 152 5.28 -5.49 -3.37
CA HIS A 152 5.52 -4.37 -4.28
C HIS A 152 5.64 -3.04 -3.52
N PHE A 153 4.73 -2.79 -2.58
CA PHE A 153 4.78 -1.61 -1.73
C PHE A 153 6.05 -1.58 -0.86
N MET A 154 6.35 -2.67 -0.15
CA MET A 154 7.50 -2.77 0.75
C MET A 154 8.83 -2.58 0.01
N THR A 155 8.90 -3.03 -1.24
CA THR A 155 10.10 -2.92 -2.09
C THR A 155 10.16 -1.61 -2.89
N LYS A 156 9.21 -0.66 -2.69
CA LYS A 156 9.14 0.57 -3.48
C LYS A 156 9.12 0.28 -4.99
N GLY A 157 8.28 -0.67 -5.39
CA GLY A 157 8.20 -1.13 -6.78
C GLY A 157 9.37 -2.02 -7.22
N GLY A 158 10.00 -2.73 -6.30
CA GLY A 158 11.13 -3.63 -6.58
C GLY A 158 12.48 -2.96 -6.60
N LYS A 159 12.60 -1.74 -6.05
CA LYS A 159 13.86 -0.98 -5.95
C LYS A 159 14.64 -1.31 -4.68
N ASP A 160 13.98 -1.77 -3.63
CA ASP A 160 14.54 -2.01 -2.31
C ASP A 160 14.10 -3.38 -1.77
N TRP A 161 15.01 -4.34 -1.75
CA TRP A 161 14.78 -5.69 -1.27
C TRP A 161 15.39 -5.97 0.10
N SER A 162 15.78 -4.94 0.85
CA SER A 162 16.46 -5.07 2.15
C SER A 162 15.68 -5.84 3.21
N SER A 163 14.35 -5.90 3.08
CA SER A 163 13.47 -6.68 3.95
C SER A 163 13.54 -8.20 3.71
N TRP A 164 14.20 -8.65 2.65
CA TRP A 164 14.35 -10.06 2.30
C TRP A 164 15.83 -10.47 2.33
N SER A 165 16.24 -11.21 3.35
CA SER A 165 17.62 -11.69 3.46
C SER A 165 17.98 -12.69 2.36
N SER A 166 16.99 -13.35 1.78
CA SER A 166 17.17 -14.32 0.69
C SER A 166 17.86 -13.75 -0.55
N VAL A 167 17.80 -12.43 -0.80
CA VAL A 167 18.44 -11.78 -1.96
C VAL A 167 19.97 -11.93 -1.98
N ASN A 168 20.57 -12.25 -0.84
CA ASN A 168 21.99 -12.53 -0.71
C ASN A 168 22.33 -14.04 -0.81
N GLY A 169 21.31 -14.89 -0.95
CA GLY A 169 21.46 -16.33 -0.92
C GLY A 169 21.64 -16.96 -2.31
N ALA A 170 22.27 -18.14 -2.34
CA ALA A 170 22.50 -18.91 -3.57
C ALA A 170 21.18 -19.24 -4.31
N ARG A 171 20.11 -19.53 -3.55
CA ARG A 171 18.80 -19.86 -4.14
C ARG A 171 18.19 -18.69 -4.88
N TYR A 172 18.32 -17.46 -4.37
CA TYR A 172 17.90 -16.26 -5.11
C TYR A 172 18.72 -16.12 -6.40
N GLN A 173 20.04 -16.25 -6.35
CA GLN A 173 20.90 -16.13 -7.51
C GLN A 173 20.57 -17.18 -8.59
N GLU A 174 20.29 -18.41 -8.18
CA GLU A 174 19.84 -19.46 -9.09
C GLU A 174 18.58 -19.03 -9.86
N TRP A 175 17.52 -18.59 -9.14
CA TRP A 175 16.26 -18.17 -9.77
C TRP A 175 16.39 -16.87 -10.55
N TYR A 176 17.21 -15.94 -10.08
CA TYR A 176 17.50 -14.71 -10.81
C TYR A 176 18.10 -15.00 -12.18
N ASN A 177 18.95 -16.02 -12.29
CA ASN A 177 19.57 -16.43 -13.55
C ASN A 177 18.61 -17.25 -14.44
N LYS A 178 17.62 -17.90 -13.86
CA LYS A 178 16.56 -18.65 -14.59
C LYS A 178 15.33 -17.80 -14.96
N TYR A 179 15.45 -16.47 -14.98
CA TYR A 179 14.33 -15.63 -15.40
C TYR A 179 13.78 -16.06 -16.76
N PRO A 180 12.46 -16.06 -16.99
CA PRO A 180 11.36 -15.54 -16.16
C PRO A 180 10.72 -16.59 -15.22
N CYS A 181 11.35 -16.94 -14.14
CA CYS A 181 10.89 -17.90 -13.12
C CYS A 181 10.77 -19.38 -13.57
N LYS A 182 11.38 -19.78 -14.68
CA LYS A 182 11.31 -21.14 -15.24
C LYS A 182 12.52 -21.98 -14.91
#